data_f8ce32840af5865a5ddc33de1db926f7
#
_entry.id   f8ce32840af5865a5ddc33de1db926f7
#
_cell.length_a   1.000
_cell.length_b   1.000
_cell.length_c   1.000
_cell.angle_alpha   90.00
_cell.angle_beta   90.00
_cell.angle_gamma   90.00
#
_symmetry.space_group_name_H-M   'P 1'
#
loop_
_entity.id
_entity.type
_entity.pdbx_description
1 polymer ?
#
loop_
_entity_poly.entity_id
_entity_poly.type
_entity_poly.pdbx_seq_one_letter_code
_entity_poly.pdbx_strand_id
1 'polypeptide(L)'
;MNNFNLISKINTKSLVEKLNKLTKKDWEIYKFRQETFEAHKHTESIPLIFDEDFRTTNPTKRDKYILFKKELSQLEKLFNKVYGKGILIRALLIKMKKLSKIDSHIDTGESLSRCHRVHIPLRTNKNVLFTIDNETKNLKQGEVWEINNSNK
;
A
#
# COMPACT_ATOMS: atom_id res chain seq x y z
N MET A 1 7.12 15.80 -11.07
CA MET A 1 6.17 14.67 -11.01
C MET A 1 4.88 15.19 -10.38
N ASN A 2 3.69 14.79 -10.88
CA ASN A 2 2.45 15.17 -10.22
C ASN A 2 2.35 14.45 -8.87
N ASN A 3 1.74 15.08 -7.86
CA ASN A 3 1.56 14.47 -6.54
C ASN A 3 0.72 13.19 -6.60
N PHE A 4 -0.26 13.17 -7.51
CA PHE A 4 -1.13 12.02 -7.74
C PHE A 4 -1.24 11.74 -9.23
N ASN A 5 -0.98 10.50 -9.63
CA ASN A 5 -1.13 10.02 -10.99
C ASN A 5 -2.07 8.81 -11.02
N LEU A 6 -3.24 8.96 -11.64
CA LEU A 6 -4.18 7.84 -11.82
C LEU A 6 -3.68 6.94 -12.95
N ILE A 7 -3.21 5.75 -12.60
CA ILE A 7 -2.66 4.78 -13.54
C ILE A 7 -3.76 3.96 -14.20
N SER A 8 -4.73 3.49 -13.41
CA SER A 8 -5.76 2.55 -13.86
C SER A 8 -6.92 2.50 -12.87
N LYS A 9 -7.96 1.74 -13.25
CA LYS A 9 -9.01 1.26 -12.35
C LYS A 9 -9.11 -0.24 -12.46
N ILE A 10 -9.29 -0.91 -11.31
CA ILE A 10 -9.41 -2.37 -11.24
C ILE A 10 -10.69 -2.79 -10.53
N ASN A 11 -11.15 -4.00 -10.85
CA ASN A 11 -12.20 -4.63 -10.07
C ASN A 11 -11.60 -5.20 -8.76
N THR A 12 -12.04 -4.67 -7.64
CA THR A 12 -11.55 -5.06 -6.31
C THR A 12 -12.33 -6.19 -5.66
N LYS A 13 -13.35 -6.75 -6.32
CA LYS A 13 -14.26 -7.75 -5.72
C LYS A 13 -13.48 -8.91 -5.10
N SER A 14 -12.58 -9.55 -5.85
CA SER A 14 -11.78 -10.68 -5.36
C SER A 14 -10.86 -10.29 -4.20
N LEU A 15 -10.23 -9.11 -4.27
CA LEU A 15 -9.40 -8.58 -3.18
C LEU A 15 -10.23 -8.37 -1.90
N VAL A 16 -11.42 -7.76 -2.03
CA VAL A 16 -12.32 -7.49 -0.90
C VAL A 16 -12.88 -8.79 -0.30
N GLU A 17 -13.25 -9.77 -1.13
CA GLU A 17 -13.68 -11.10 -0.65
C GLU A 17 -12.59 -11.79 0.17
N LYS A 18 -11.33 -11.70 -0.26
CA LYS A 18 -10.18 -12.25 0.50
C LYS A 18 -9.88 -11.43 1.75
N LEU A 19 -10.00 -10.11 1.68
CA LEU A 19 -9.88 -9.23 2.84
C LEU A 19 -10.88 -9.60 3.94
N ASN A 20 -12.11 -10.00 3.56
CA ASN A 20 -13.15 -10.44 4.50
C ASN A 20 -12.84 -11.77 5.22
N LYS A 21 -11.91 -12.57 4.70
CA LYS A 21 -11.45 -13.81 5.33
C LYS A 21 -10.39 -13.58 6.41
N LEU A 22 -9.82 -12.37 6.46
CA LEU A 22 -8.83 -12.03 7.48
C LEU A 22 -9.51 -11.77 8.82
N THR A 23 -8.97 -12.35 9.87
CA THR A 23 -9.48 -12.23 11.23
C THR A 23 -8.86 -11.01 11.95
N LYS A 24 -9.44 -10.63 13.08
CA LYS A 24 -8.83 -9.61 13.94
C LYS A 24 -7.40 -9.97 14.32
N LYS A 25 -7.14 -11.23 14.65
CA LYS A 25 -5.80 -11.73 14.99
C LYS A 25 -4.80 -11.51 13.85
N ASP A 26 -5.20 -11.71 12.59
CA ASP A 26 -4.31 -11.48 11.45
C ASP A 26 -3.81 -10.02 11.37
N TRP A 27 -4.65 -9.06 11.76
CA TRP A 27 -4.30 -7.64 11.81
C TRP A 27 -3.45 -7.24 13.01
N GLU A 28 -3.50 -8.01 14.09
CA GLU A 28 -2.81 -7.71 15.35
C GLU A 28 -1.41 -8.33 15.46
N ILE A 29 -1.09 -9.33 14.64
CA ILE A 29 0.18 -10.09 14.73
C ILE A 29 1.38 -9.22 14.34
N TYR A 30 1.28 -8.46 13.24
CA TYR A 30 2.40 -7.73 12.70
C TYR A 30 2.39 -6.27 13.15
N LYS A 31 3.35 -5.89 13.98
CA LYS A 31 3.42 -4.56 14.61
C LYS A 31 4.67 -3.76 14.26
N PHE A 32 5.60 -4.34 13.54
CA PHE A 32 6.88 -3.68 13.23
C PHE A 32 6.73 -2.23 12.77
N ARG A 33 5.82 -1.95 11.82
CA ARG A 33 5.63 -0.59 11.31
C ARG A 33 5.07 0.37 12.36
N GLN A 34 4.14 -0.09 13.19
CA GLN A 34 3.51 0.72 14.24
C GLN A 34 4.48 1.02 15.39
N GLU A 35 5.39 0.11 15.66
CA GLU A 35 6.40 0.24 16.72
C GLU A 35 7.64 1.01 16.25
N THR A 36 7.97 0.92 14.96
CA THR A 36 9.17 1.56 14.38
C THR A 36 8.89 2.99 13.91
N PHE A 37 7.69 3.27 13.37
CA PHE A 37 7.38 4.55 12.73
C PHE A 37 6.18 5.23 13.39
N GLU A 38 6.42 6.35 14.06
CA GLU A 38 5.37 7.13 14.76
C GLU A 38 4.17 7.46 13.85
N ALA A 39 4.43 7.82 12.58
CA ALA A 39 3.38 8.11 11.60
C ALA A 39 2.39 6.95 11.39
N HIS A 40 2.77 5.71 11.70
CA HIS A 40 1.94 4.52 11.48
C HIS A 40 1.30 3.93 12.73
N LYS A 41 1.51 4.51 13.91
CA LYS A 41 1.02 3.98 15.20
C LYS A 41 -0.49 3.74 15.25
N HIS A 42 -1.27 4.48 14.49
CA HIS A 42 -2.73 4.37 14.42
C HIS A 42 -3.24 3.55 13.23
N THR A 43 -2.36 2.81 12.59
CA THR A 43 -2.71 1.88 11.51
C THR A 43 -2.59 0.44 11.98
N GLU A 44 -3.13 -0.49 11.21
CA GLU A 44 -2.84 -1.91 11.28
C GLU A 44 -2.36 -2.35 9.90
N SER A 45 -1.43 -3.31 9.84
CA SER A 45 -0.88 -3.76 8.56
C SER A 45 -0.67 -5.25 8.52
N ILE A 46 -0.91 -5.84 7.35
CA ILE A 46 -0.60 -7.24 7.05
C ILE A 46 0.37 -7.24 5.87
N PRO A 47 1.64 -7.61 6.10
CA PRO A 47 2.59 -7.72 5.01
C PRO A 47 2.29 -8.95 4.15
N LEU A 48 2.25 -8.74 2.84
CA LEU A 48 2.17 -9.80 1.84
C LEU A 48 3.54 -10.06 1.21
N ILE A 49 4.26 -8.99 0.90
CA ILE A 49 5.67 -8.97 0.50
C ILE A 49 6.34 -7.85 1.31
N PHE A 50 7.32 -8.19 2.14
CA PHE A 50 7.97 -7.17 2.96
C PHE A 50 9.24 -7.70 3.64
N ASP A 51 10.27 -6.86 3.66
CA ASP A 51 11.53 -7.07 4.36
C ASP A 51 11.80 -5.89 5.30
N GLU A 52 12.12 -6.19 6.56
CA GLU A 52 12.34 -5.19 7.60
C GLU A 52 13.67 -4.45 7.44
N ASP A 53 14.60 -5.02 6.68
CA ASP A 53 15.85 -4.38 6.24
C ASP A 53 15.67 -3.48 5.01
N PHE A 54 14.45 -3.37 4.48
CA PHE A 54 14.07 -2.53 3.33
C PHE A 54 14.86 -2.81 2.03
N ARG A 55 15.39 -4.02 1.87
CA ARG A 55 16.10 -4.42 0.65
C ARG A 55 15.21 -4.36 -0.58
N THR A 56 15.84 -4.25 -1.76
CA THR A 56 15.17 -4.16 -3.06
C THR A 56 15.30 -5.44 -3.88
N THR A 57 16.06 -6.41 -3.40
CA THR A 57 16.31 -7.69 -4.07
C THR A 57 15.80 -8.85 -3.24
N ASN A 58 15.39 -9.93 -3.90
CA ASN A 58 14.88 -11.14 -3.24
C ASN A 58 13.80 -10.86 -2.18
N PRO A 59 12.70 -10.19 -2.54
CA PRO A 59 11.67 -9.79 -1.59
C PRO A 59 11.01 -11.01 -0.94
N THR A 60 10.83 -10.97 0.37
CA THR A 60 10.25 -12.06 1.15
C THR A 60 8.72 -12.05 1.05
N LYS A 61 8.16 -13.17 0.61
CA LYS A 61 6.73 -13.45 0.66
C LYS A 61 6.34 -13.88 2.07
N ARG A 62 5.38 -13.17 2.67
CA ARG A 62 4.93 -13.41 4.05
C ARG A 62 3.72 -14.37 4.07
N ASP A 63 3.32 -14.81 5.25
CA ASP A 63 2.31 -15.88 5.45
C ASP A 63 1.01 -15.67 4.65
N LYS A 64 0.51 -14.45 4.59
CA LYS A 64 -0.74 -14.16 3.86
C LYS A 64 -0.55 -13.96 2.36
N TYR A 65 0.68 -13.99 1.84
CA TYR A 65 0.95 -13.86 0.41
C TYR A 65 0.14 -14.85 -0.43
N ILE A 66 0.10 -16.12 0.00
CA ILE A 66 -0.55 -17.19 -0.78
C ILE A 66 -2.04 -16.91 -1.02
N LEU A 67 -2.71 -16.28 -0.05
CA LEU A 67 -4.12 -15.92 -0.19
C LEU A 67 -4.34 -14.89 -1.30
N PHE A 68 -3.40 -13.97 -1.51
CA PHE A 68 -3.49 -12.87 -2.47
C PHE A 68 -2.62 -13.06 -3.71
N LYS A 69 -1.95 -14.20 -3.86
CA LYS A 69 -0.97 -14.47 -4.93
C LYS A 69 -1.51 -14.14 -6.34
N LYS A 70 -2.74 -14.54 -6.63
CA LYS A 70 -3.37 -14.32 -7.94
C LYS A 70 -3.52 -12.83 -8.24
N GLU A 71 -4.05 -12.07 -7.29
CA GLU A 71 -4.30 -10.63 -7.43
C GLU A 71 -2.99 -9.85 -7.50
N LEU A 72 -1.99 -10.22 -6.68
CA LEU A 72 -0.66 -9.63 -6.74
C LEU A 72 0.01 -9.87 -8.09
N SER A 73 -0.12 -11.08 -8.66
CA SER A 73 0.38 -11.36 -10.01
C SER A 73 -0.32 -10.53 -11.09
N GLN A 74 -1.62 -10.27 -10.95
CA GLN A 74 -2.36 -9.40 -11.87
C GLN A 74 -1.91 -7.94 -11.76
N LEU A 75 -1.67 -7.46 -10.53
CA LEU A 75 -1.15 -6.11 -10.28
C LEU A 75 0.28 -5.96 -10.84
N GLU A 76 1.14 -6.95 -10.63
CA GLU A 76 2.50 -6.94 -11.19
C GLU A 76 2.49 -6.86 -12.72
N LYS A 77 1.60 -7.61 -13.39
CA LYS A 77 1.41 -7.49 -14.85
C LYS A 77 0.94 -6.10 -15.27
N LEU A 78 0.01 -5.51 -14.52
CA LEU A 78 -0.45 -4.14 -14.78
C LEU A 78 0.72 -3.16 -14.64
N PHE A 79 1.50 -3.25 -13.56
CA PHE A 79 2.63 -2.36 -13.32
C PHE A 79 3.74 -2.55 -14.36
N ASN A 80 4.03 -3.78 -14.75
CA ASN A 80 5.01 -4.05 -15.81
C ASN A 80 4.57 -3.49 -17.17
N LYS A 81 3.28 -3.38 -17.44
CA LYS A 81 2.75 -2.72 -18.63
C LYS A 81 2.93 -1.19 -18.59
N VAL A 82 2.84 -0.59 -17.40
CA VAL A 82 2.91 0.87 -17.22
C VAL A 82 4.36 1.34 -17.10
N TYR A 83 5.16 0.65 -16.30
CA TYR A 83 6.52 1.07 -15.91
C TYR A 83 7.65 0.30 -16.59
N GLY A 84 7.34 -0.75 -17.34
CA GLY A 84 8.34 -1.68 -17.84
C GLY A 84 8.57 -2.84 -16.87
N LYS A 85 9.49 -3.74 -17.25
CA LYS A 85 9.78 -4.95 -16.48
C LYS A 85 10.34 -4.64 -15.09
N GLY A 86 9.68 -5.11 -14.07
CA GLY A 86 10.07 -4.96 -12.68
C GLY A 86 9.48 -6.06 -11.79
N ILE A 87 9.67 -5.92 -10.49
CA ILE A 87 9.15 -6.83 -9.47
C ILE A 87 8.46 -6.06 -8.34
N LEU A 88 7.52 -6.70 -7.66
CA LEU A 88 6.95 -6.16 -6.43
C LEU A 88 7.93 -6.39 -5.28
N ILE A 89 8.59 -5.34 -4.83
CA ILE A 89 9.50 -5.39 -3.68
C ILE A 89 8.76 -5.23 -2.35
N ARG A 90 7.54 -4.69 -2.38
CA ARG A 90 6.72 -4.47 -1.19
C ARG A 90 5.23 -4.50 -1.55
N ALA A 91 4.46 -5.23 -0.77
CA ALA A 91 3.00 -5.23 -0.84
C ALA A 91 2.43 -5.41 0.57
N LEU A 92 1.61 -4.46 1.00
CA LEU A 92 1.02 -4.39 2.32
C LEU A 92 -0.48 -4.12 2.22
N LEU A 93 -1.26 -4.84 3.00
CA LEU A 93 -2.61 -4.41 3.35
C LEU A 93 -2.50 -3.46 4.53
N ILE A 94 -3.09 -2.29 4.43
CA ILE A 94 -3.07 -1.27 5.48
C ILE A 94 -4.50 -0.91 5.83
N LYS A 95 -4.80 -0.90 7.12
CA LYS A 95 -6.09 -0.47 7.65
C LYS A 95 -5.88 0.71 8.59
N MET A 96 -6.55 1.82 8.31
CA MET A 96 -6.62 2.96 9.24
C MET A 96 -7.72 2.72 10.27
N LYS A 97 -7.45 3.03 11.52
CA LYS A 97 -8.46 3.03 12.57
C LYS A 97 -9.45 4.18 12.35
N LYS A 98 -10.67 4.00 12.83
CA LYS A 98 -11.69 5.05 12.75
C LYS A 98 -11.18 6.34 13.42
N LEU A 99 -11.39 7.49 12.75
CA LEU A 99 -10.97 8.82 13.20
C LEU A 99 -9.45 8.98 13.38
N SER A 100 -8.63 8.04 12.89
CA SER A 100 -7.19 8.18 12.95
C SER A 100 -6.65 9.02 11.81
N LYS A 101 -5.44 9.56 12.02
CA LYS A 101 -4.67 10.31 11.06
C LYS A 101 -3.28 9.68 10.94
N ILE A 102 -2.74 9.70 9.73
CA ILE A 102 -1.32 9.49 9.47
C ILE A 102 -0.73 10.88 9.32
N ASP A 103 0.22 11.23 10.17
CA ASP A 103 0.84 12.55 10.11
C ASP A 103 1.70 12.71 8.86
N SER A 104 1.86 13.95 8.45
CA SER A 104 2.68 14.30 7.28
C SER A 104 4.12 13.83 7.49
N HIS A 105 4.65 13.08 6.53
CA HIS A 105 6.00 12.55 6.54
C HIS A 105 6.52 12.38 5.12
N ILE A 106 7.82 12.29 4.98
CA ILE A 106 8.47 11.86 3.74
C ILE A 106 8.98 10.44 3.97
N ASP A 107 8.72 9.58 3.01
CA ASP A 107 9.31 8.24 3.03
C ASP A 107 10.79 8.34 2.68
N THR A 108 11.64 7.93 3.61
CA THR A 108 13.09 7.92 3.45
C THR A 108 13.62 6.52 3.18
N GLY A 109 14.80 6.45 2.61
CA GLY A 109 15.47 5.20 2.29
C GLY A 109 15.52 4.89 0.80
N GLU A 110 16.57 4.18 0.39
CA GLU A 110 16.87 3.93 -1.02
C GLU A 110 15.73 3.17 -1.74
N SER A 111 15.15 2.17 -1.08
CA SER A 111 14.06 1.38 -1.65
C SER A 111 12.78 2.18 -1.91
N LEU A 112 12.56 3.27 -1.15
CA LEU A 112 11.38 4.12 -1.30
C LEU A 112 11.61 5.26 -2.29
N SER A 113 12.84 5.77 -2.37
CA SER A 113 13.20 6.86 -3.30
C SER A 113 13.32 6.39 -4.76
N ARG A 114 13.58 5.10 -4.99
CA ARG A 114 13.80 4.53 -6.33
C ARG A 114 12.65 3.68 -6.88
N CYS A 115 11.57 3.49 -6.12
CA CYS A 115 10.46 2.68 -6.57
C CYS A 115 9.19 3.50 -6.83
N HIS A 116 8.33 2.96 -7.69
CA HIS A 116 6.97 3.46 -7.85
C HIS A 116 6.15 3.09 -6.63
N ARG A 117 5.50 4.08 -6.01
CA ARG A 117 4.63 3.89 -4.87
C ARG A 117 3.18 3.97 -5.32
N VAL A 118 2.47 2.84 -5.23
CA VAL A 118 1.10 2.73 -5.70
C VAL A 118 0.15 2.44 -4.54
N HIS A 119 -0.94 3.20 -4.47
CA HIS A 119 -2.04 3.01 -3.54
C HIS A 119 -3.31 2.56 -4.27
N ILE A 120 -4.00 1.57 -3.71
CA ILE A 120 -5.24 1.03 -4.25
C ILE A 120 -6.24 0.93 -3.11
N PRO A 121 -7.19 1.87 -2.98
CA PRO A 121 -8.22 1.77 -1.96
C PRO A 121 -9.11 0.54 -2.22
N LEU A 122 -9.17 -0.36 -1.26
CA LEU A 122 -10.06 -1.54 -1.30
C LEU A 122 -11.39 -1.24 -0.61
N ARG A 123 -11.36 -0.41 0.43
CA ARG A 123 -12.52 0.17 1.12
C ARG A 123 -12.18 1.61 1.47
N THR A 124 -13.09 2.52 1.19
CA THR A 124 -12.91 3.93 1.47
C THR A 124 -14.26 4.61 1.65
N ASN A 125 -14.27 5.86 2.09
CA ASN A 125 -15.45 6.72 2.15
C ASN A 125 -15.03 8.17 1.89
N LYS A 126 -16.01 9.09 1.83
CA LYS A 126 -15.79 10.50 1.49
C LYS A 126 -14.86 11.26 2.46
N ASN A 127 -14.65 10.73 3.67
CA ASN A 127 -13.85 11.38 4.71
C ASN A 127 -12.40 10.89 4.73
N VAL A 128 -12.05 9.88 3.92
CA VAL A 128 -10.66 9.40 3.78
C VAL A 128 -9.95 10.29 2.77
N LEU A 129 -9.06 11.13 3.25
CA LEU A 129 -8.35 12.11 2.45
C LEU A 129 -6.84 11.81 2.45
N PHE A 130 -6.23 11.95 1.27
CA PHE A 130 -4.79 11.96 1.07
C PHE A 130 -4.35 13.37 0.72
N THR A 131 -3.37 13.90 1.43
CA THR A 131 -2.79 15.22 1.16
C THR A 131 -1.31 15.06 0.89
N ILE A 132 -0.84 15.63 -0.20
CA ILE A 132 0.58 15.74 -0.54
C ILE A 132 0.82 17.22 -0.89
N ASP A 133 1.71 17.87 -0.16
CA ASP A 133 1.86 19.33 -0.18
C ASP A 133 0.49 20.02 0.03
N ASN A 134 0.07 20.79 -0.96
CA ASN A 134 -1.20 21.53 -0.94
C ASN A 134 -2.32 20.84 -1.74
N GLU A 135 -2.10 19.62 -2.24
CA GLU A 135 -3.08 18.88 -3.02
C GLU A 135 -3.74 17.79 -2.17
N THR A 136 -5.06 17.84 -2.03
CA THR A 136 -5.84 16.85 -1.28
C THR A 136 -6.79 16.10 -2.20
N LYS A 137 -6.77 14.77 -2.11
CA LYS A 137 -7.66 13.89 -2.86
C LYS A 137 -8.36 12.87 -1.96
N ASN A 138 -9.60 12.54 -2.32
CA ASN A 138 -10.30 11.36 -1.85
C ASN A 138 -10.17 10.27 -2.91
N LEU A 139 -9.28 9.31 -2.69
CA LEU A 139 -9.04 8.20 -3.60
C LEU A 139 -10.21 7.21 -3.53
N LYS A 140 -10.80 6.88 -4.68
CA LYS A 140 -11.98 6.01 -4.75
C LYS A 140 -11.59 4.54 -4.78
N GLN A 141 -12.50 3.68 -4.35
CA GLN A 141 -12.30 2.23 -4.39
C GLN A 141 -11.97 1.75 -5.80
N GLY A 142 -10.93 0.94 -5.92
CA GLY A 142 -10.48 0.35 -7.18
C GLY A 142 -9.64 1.27 -8.07
N GLU A 143 -9.48 2.54 -7.71
CA GLU A 143 -8.55 3.42 -8.39
C GLU A 143 -7.11 3.04 -8.04
N VAL A 144 -6.25 2.97 -9.04
CA VAL A 144 -4.83 2.65 -8.89
C VAL A 144 -4.04 3.94 -9.04
N TRP A 145 -3.54 4.46 -7.93
CA TRP A 145 -2.87 5.74 -7.86
C TRP A 145 -1.38 5.59 -7.59
N GLU A 146 -0.55 6.11 -8.46
CA GLU A 146 0.84 6.39 -8.13
C GLU A 146 0.91 7.69 -7.34
N ILE A 147 1.66 7.67 -6.24
CA ILE A 147 1.79 8.78 -5.30
C ILE A 147 3.24 9.24 -5.28
N ASN A 148 3.44 10.54 -5.42
CA ASN A 148 4.75 11.15 -5.24
C ASN A 148 5.15 11.07 -3.76
N ASN A 149 6.15 10.28 -3.46
CA ASN A 149 6.67 10.07 -2.11
C ASN A 149 7.89 10.95 -1.78
N SER A 150 8.27 11.84 -2.67
CA SER A 150 9.33 12.82 -2.44
C SER A 150 8.82 14.09 -1.76
N ASN A 151 7.50 14.30 -1.73
CA ASN A 151 6.82 15.44 -1.13
C ASN A 151 6.03 15.01 0.12
N LYS A 152 5.73 15.97 1.01
CA LYS A 152 4.94 15.74 2.24
C LYS A 152 3.44 15.81 2.01
#